data_c73d7bbada8d3e789ae6f0dceea3887e
#
_entry.id   c73d7bbada8d3e789ae6f0dceea3887e
#
_cell.length_a   1.000
_cell.length_b   1.000
_cell.length_c   1.000
_cell.angle_alpha   90.00
_cell.angle_beta   90.00
_cell.angle_gamma   90.00
#
_symmetry.space_group_name_H-M   'P 1'
#
loop_
_entity.id
_entity.type
_entity.pdbx_description
1 polymer ?
#
loop_
_entity_poly.entity_id
_entity_poly.type
_entity_poly.pdbx_seq_one_letter_code
_entity_poly.pdbx_strand_id
1 'polypeptide(L)'
;MEFISRISDDTQRKQVPAAREVFLIEANEKIILFSGTAGFIMEISSEERARVNKLISRPSFNLQELSVLFPELDIDRLQVDPPVNDGVLSGNKGFQPDAAVLFPTLDCHLRCTFCYSSGGEQKIDMDRFVARATIDFIIRNAVGNHSEECGLEFHGGGEPTWNWPVFEFSLDYFEAQARKHGLLPAVSLATNGMLSLRQIDRIAACIPKVQVSLDGMADIQNVQRPTSTNKRSFPIVSHTVSALLGRGVAVTIHSVITERGIGRIPEIVRFFGENFPGAAVQIEPNFPCGRGSVTNERFPSTTLFVKGLIEAFKVAETLGVDITYSGVNPQLDQARNRFCGITVPNFIVTPTGLVTACNEVAEMKHPFAKYFIYGCLDRSTERFMFDYERIAWLHSYRSSRHPECGECLARFMCAGECLVKNMSAEGVSRPSLMNPRCMINRELTRFLVVDRIRNKKERR
;
A
#
# COMPACT_ATOMS: atom_id res chain seq x y z
N MET A 1 16.23 19.66 19.34
CA MET A 1 17.67 19.62 19.02
C MET A 1 18.29 18.23 19.19
N GLU A 2 18.02 17.48 20.27
CA GLU A 2 18.56 16.11 20.46
C GLU A 2 18.09 15.06 19.41
N PHE A 3 16.94 15.27 18.80
CA PHE A 3 16.40 14.37 17.78
C PHE A 3 17.17 14.46 16.45
N ILE A 4 17.61 15.64 16.06
CA ILE A 4 18.33 15.89 14.81
C ILE A 4 19.78 15.40 14.90
N SER A 5 20.45 15.52 16.05
CA SER A 5 21.84 15.07 16.20
C SER A 5 21.99 13.55 16.01
N ARG A 6 20.97 12.76 16.41
CA ARG A 6 20.98 11.30 16.20
C ARG A 6 20.64 10.90 14.76
N ILE A 7 19.93 11.75 14.01
CA ILE A 7 19.60 11.49 12.58
C ILE A 7 20.78 11.93 11.69
N SER A 8 21.48 13.00 12.03
CA SER A 8 22.61 13.49 11.24
C SER A 8 23.84 12.55 11.28
N ASP A 9 24.05 11.80 12.37
CA ASP A 9 25.12 10.80 12.44
C ASP A 9 24.89 9.57 11.53
N ASP A 10 23.61 9.30 11.15
CA ASP A 10 23.27 8.21 10.21
C ASP A 10 23.49 8.62 8.72
N THR A 11 23.70 9.91 8.44
CA THR A 11 23.97 10.42 7.08
C THR A 11 25.45 10.27 6.66
N GLN A 12 26.37 9.96 7.58
CA GLN A 12 27.77 9.66 7.27
C GLN A 12 28.06 8.18 7.03
N ARG A 13 27.03 7.34 6.84
CA ARG A 13 27.27 5.95 6.48
C ARG A 13 27.87 5.86 5.09
N LYS A 14 29.01 5.13 5.05
CA LYS A 14 29.73 4.64 3.88
C LYS A 14 28.79 4.48 2.68
N GLN A 15 29.16 5.03 1.55
CA GLN A 15 28.52 4.75 0.27
C GLN A 15 28.24 3.24 0.19
N VAL A 16 26.96 2.87 0.17
CA VAL A 16 26.56 1.49 -0.08
C VAL A 16 27.19 1.11 -1.41
N PRO A 17 27.95 0.00 -1.52
CA PRO A 17 28.48 -0.44 -2.81
C PRO A 17 27.38 -0.40 -3.84
N ALA A 18 27.71 -0.02 -5.08
CA ALA A 18 26.74 0.04 -6.17
C ALA A 18 25.88 -1.24 -6.13
N ALA A 19 24.59 -1.07 -5.88
CA ALA A 19 23.67 -2.19 -5.71
C ALA A 19 23.80 -3.11 -6.93
N ARG A 20 23.81 -4.42 -6.71
CA ARG A 20 23.70 -5.37 -7.84
C ARG A 20 22.37 -5.11 -8.53
N GLU A 21 22.44 -4.61 -9.76
CA GLU A 21 21.26 -4.26 -10.53
C GLU A 21 20.81 -5.40 -11.44
N VAL A 22 21.64 -6.45 -11.51
CA VAL A 22 21.45 -7.59 -12.41
C VAL A 22 21.48 -8.89 -11.63
N PHE A 23 20.48 -9.74 -11.88
CA PHE A 23 20.30 -11.01 -11.21
C PHE A 23 20.24 -12.16 -12.21
N LEU A 24 20.88 -13.28 -11.86
CA LEU A 24 20.75 -14.54 -12.56
C LEU A 24 19.82 -15.44 -11.78
N ILE A 25 18.73 -15.86 -12.39
CA ILE A 25 17.71 -16.73 -11.79
C ILE A 25 17.69 -18.05 -12.56
N GLU A 26 17.92 -19.15 -11.84
CA GLU A 26 17.80 -20.50 -12.40
C GLU A 26 16.43 -21.07 -12.07
N ALA A 27 15.70 -21.49 -13.08
CA ALA A 27 14.40 -22.13 -12.92
C ALA A 27 14.09 -23.08 -14.10
N ASN A 28 13.74 -24.34 -13.81
CA ASN A 28 13.32 -25.33 -14.82
C ASN A 28 14.27 -25.40 -16.04
N GLU A 29 15.55 -25.66 -15.77
CA GLU A 29 16.64 -25.76 -16.78
C GLU A 29 16.92 -24.47 -17.57
N LYS A 30 16.25 -23.37 -17.22
CA LYS A 30 16.44 -22.05 -17.83
C LYS A 30 17.29 -21.16 -16.95
N ILE A 31 18.08 -20.33 -17.58
CA ILE A 31 18.85 -19.28 -16.93
C ILE A 31 18.26 -17.94 -17.36
N ILE A 32 17.76 -17.17 -16.43
CA ILE A 32 17.09 -15.90 -16.67
C ILE A 32 17.97 -14.76 -16.15
N LEU A 33 18.28 -13.81 -17.03
CA LEU A 33 18.90 -12.56 -16.68
C LEU A 33 17.79 -11.53 -16.43
N PHE A 34 17.80 -10.92 -15.24
CA PHE A 34 16.80 -9.96 -14.79
C PHE A 34 17.44 -8.70 -14.23
N SER A 35 16.89 -7.55 -14.58
CA SER A 35 17.15 -6.27 -13.92
C SER A 35 15.85 -5.52 -13.70
N GLY A 36 15.51 -5.25 -12.44
CA GLY A 36 14.33 -4.46 -12.08
C GLY A 36 14.50 -2.95 -12.36
N THR A 37 15.74 -2.44 -12.34
CA THR A 37 16.06 -1.05 -12.72
C THR A 37 15.99 -0.84 -14.21
N ALA A 38 16.61 -1.76 -14.93
CA ALA A 38 16.69 -1.72 -16.37
C ALA A 38 15.42 -2.20 -17.09
N GLY A 39 14.47 -2.77 -16.32
CA GLY A 39 13.19 -3.24 -16.86
C GLY A 39 13.33 -4.39 -17.86
N PHE A 40 14.43 -5.16 -17.84
CA PHE A 40 14.60 -6.28 -18.76
C PHE A 40 14.51 -7.64 -18.08
N ILE A 41 13.97 -8.61 -18.83
CA ILE A 41 13.92 -10.02 -18.50
C ILE A 41 14.23 -10.81 -19.76
N MET A 42 15.27 -11.63 -19.74
CA MET A 42 15.67 -12.45 -20.87
C MET A 42 16.18 -13.83 -20.45
N GLU A 43 15.91 -14.82 -21.28
CA GLU A 43 16.50 -16.16 -21.15
C GLU A 43 17.88 -16.16 -21.81
N ILE A 44 18.90 -16.70 -21.15
CA ILE A 44 20.27 -16.76 -21.63
C ILE A 44 20.79 -18.20 -21.61
N SER A 45 21.79 -18.49 -22.43
CA SER A 45 22.48 -19.77 -22.47
C SER A 45 23.47 -19.96 -21.31
N SER A 46 23.95 -21.17 -21.11
CA SER A 46 25.00 -21.47 -20.13
C SER A 46 26.33 -20.79 -20.46
N GLU A 47 26.63 -20.59 -21.74
CA GLU A 47 27.84 -19.88 -22.19
C GLU A 47 27.73 -18.38 -21.87
N GLU A 48 26.60 -17.76 -22.19
CA GLU A 48 26.30 -16.35 -21.83
C GLU A 48 26.31 -16.13 -20.32
N ARG A 49 25.75 -17.07 -19.55
CA ARG A 49 25.84 -17.05 -18.09
C ARG A 49 27.28 -16.93 -17.59
N ALA A 50 28.20 -17.74 -18.14
CA ALA A 50 29.61 -17.70 -17.75
C ALA A 50 30.22 -16.31 -18.03
N ARG A 51 29.90 -15.70 -19.18
CA ARG A 51 30.33 -14.35 -19.55
C ARG A 51 29.72 -13.29 -18.61
N VAL A 52 28.41 -13.37 -18.35
CA VAL A 52 27.71 -12.45 -17.42
C VAL A 52 28.30 -12.56 -16.03
N ASN A 53 28.50 -13.76 -15.48
CA ASN A 53 29.11 -13.94 -14.16
C ASN A 53 30.49 -13.29 -14.07
N LYS A 54 31.34 -13.46 -15.10
CA LYS A 54 32.66 -12.80 -15.16
C LYS A 54 32.55 -11.28 -15.20
N LEU A 55 31.50 -10.76 -15.85
CA LEU A 55 31.26 -9.33 -15.99
C LEU A 55 30.78 -8.72 -14.68
N ILE A 56 29.71 -9.26 -14.07
CA ILE A 56 29.09 -8.72 -12.83
C ILE A 56 29.94 -8.94 -11.59
N SER A 57 30.94 -9.82 -11.62
CA SER A 57 31.87 -10.02 -10.49
C SER A 57 32.96 -8.94 -10.41
N ARG A 58 33.11 -8.09 -11.42
CA ARG A 58 34.09 -7.01 -11.42
C ARG A 58 33.63 -5.84 -10.55
N PRO A 59 34.47 -5.28 -9.68
CA PRO A 59 34.12 -4.09 -8.87
C PRO A 59 33.72 -2.87 -9.72
N SER A 60 34.25 -2.77 -10.94
CA SER A 60 34.00 -1.68 -11.90
C SER A 60 32.86 -1.98 -12.87
N PHE A 61 32.06 -3.00 -12.63
CA PHE A 61 30.95 -3.36 -13.52
C PHE A 61 30.01 -2.19 -13.72
N ASN A 62 29.73 -1.90 -15.00
CA ASN A 62 28.71 -0.96 -15.44
C ASN A 62 27.69 -1.70 -16.29
N LEU A 63 26.43 -1.38 -16.07
CA LEU A 63 25.28 -1.99 -16.76
C LEU A 63 25.41 -1.89 -18.30
N GLN A 64 25.95 -0.79 -18.80
CA GLN A 64 26.20 -0.57 -20.24
C GLN A 64 27.11 -1.64 -20.86
N GLU A 65 27.97 -2.32 -20.06
CA GLU A 65 28.78 -3.41 -20.55
C GLU A 65 27.95 -4.65 -20.96
N LEU A 66 26.71 -4.77 -20.48
CA LEU A 66 25.80 -5.82 -20.92
C LEU A 66 25.34 -5.64 -22.36
N SER A 67 25.26 -4.41 -22.89
CA SER A 67 24.90 -4.18 -24.30
C SER A 67 25.93 -4.76 -25.26
N VAL A 68 27.18 -4.96 -24.84
CA VAL A 68 28.21 -5.63 -25.63
C VAL A 68 27.92 -7.13 -25.76
N LEU A 69 27.35 -7.74 -24.71
CA LEU A 69 26.98 -9.15 -24.70
C LEU A 69 25.58 -9.37 -25.30
N PHE A 70 24.71 -8.41 -25.17
CA PHE A 70 23.30 -8.45 -25.59
C PHE A 70 22.94 -7.15 -26.30
N PRO A 71 23.23 -7.01 -27.58
CA PRO A 71 22.97 -5.79 -28.36
C PRO A 71 21.50 -5.41 -28.46
N GLU A 72 20.59 -6.37 -28.21
CA GLU A 72 19.14 -6.15 -28.16
C GLU A 72 18.65 -5.46 -26.90
N LEU A 73 19.50 -5.31 -25.86
CA LEU A 73 19.16 -4.56 -24.66
C LEU A 73 19.22 -3.06 -24.93
N ASP A 74 18.08 -2.41 -24.87
CA ASP A 74 17.96 -0.95 -24.88
C ASP A 74 18.30 -0.38 -23.50
N ILE A 75 19.60 -0.18 -23.27
CA ILE A 75 20.14 0.25 -21.96
C ILE A 75 19.92 1.76 -21.74
N ASP A 76 19.68 2.54 -22.75
CA ASP A 76 19.43 3.99 -22.63
C ASP A 76 18.05 4.29 -21.99
N ARG A 77 17.15 3.31 -21.91
CA ARG A 77 15.91 3.37 -21.12
C ARG A 77 16.11 3.16 -19.62
N LEU A 78 17.33 2.88 -19.17
CA LEU A 78 17.64 2.56 -17.78
C LEU A 78 17.50 3.79 -16.89
N GLN A 79 16.39 3.90 -16.21
CA GLN A 79 16.25 4.84 -15.12
C GLN A 79 16.81 4.19 -13.84
N VAL A 80 18.02 4.55 -13.47
CA VAL A 80 18.72 4.06 -12.27
C VAL A 80 17.99 4.42 -10.97
N ASP A 81 17.18 5.45 -11.02
CA ASP A 81 16.21 5.81 -9.96
C ASP A 81 15.03 6.51 -10.63
N PRO A 82 13.81 5.93 -10.58
CA PRO A 82 12.66 6.61 -11.16
C PRO A 82 12.56 8.01 -10.55
N PRO A 83 12.27 9.04 -11.39
CA PRO A 83 12.25 10.41 -10.94
C PRO A 83 11.30 10.55 -9.76
N VAL A 84 11.81 11.10 -8.68
CA VAL A 84 11.00 11.46 -7.53
C VAL A 84 10.17 12.66 -7.96
N ASN A 85 8.86 12.50 -8.00
CA ASN A 85 7.98 13.67 -8.15
C ASN A 85 8.04 14.46 -6.83
N ASP A 86 8.98 15.40 -6.73
CA ASP A 86 9.24 16.22 -5.54
C ASP A 86 8.26 17.40 -5.42
N GLY A 87 7.19 17.41 -6.22
CA GLY A 87 6.23 18.51 -6.29
C GLY A 87 5.61 18.91 -4.95
N VAL A 88 5.59 18.00 -3.97
CA VAL A 88 5.03 18.26 -2.63
C VAL A 88 5.92 19.17 -1.77
N LEU A 89 7.24 19.21 -2.04
CA LEU A 89 8.21 20.01 -1.26
C LEU A 89 8.99 21.00 -2.12
N SER A 90 8.71 21.09 -3.44
CA SER A 90 9.44 21.96 -4.34
C SER A 90 9.05 23.42 -4.14
N GLY A 91 10.01 24.21 -3.67
CA GLY A 91 9.92 25.67 -3.57
C GLY A 91 9.54 26.22 -2.21
N ASN A 92 9.45 27.56 -2.09
CA ASN A 92 9.11 28.31 -0.88
C ASN A 92 7.64 28.15 -0.41
N LYS A 93 6.87 27.25 -1.00
CA LYS A 93 5.41 27.15 -0.76
C LYS A 93 5.04 26.22 0.41
N GLY A 94 5.98 25.41 0.93
CA GLY A 94 5.68 24.45 2.00
C GLY A 94 4.90 23.21 1.56
N PHE A 95 4.32 22.49 2.51
CA PHE A 95 3.53 21.27 2.27
C PHE A 95 2.11 21.64 1.76
N GLN A 96 1.80 21.27 0.52
CA GLN A 96 0.55 21.62 -0.16
C GLN A 96 -0.12 20.40 -0.83
N PRO A 97 -0.65 19.45 -0.04
CA PRO A 97 -1.39 18.32 -0.60
C PRO A 97 -2.68 18.78 -1.25
N ASP A 98 -3.03 18.22 -2.40
CA ASP A 98 -4.31 18.38 -3.11
C ASP A 98 -5.26 17.19 -2.92
N ALA A 99 -4.88 16.26 -2.05
CA ALA A 99 -5.70 15.15 -1.62
C ALA A 99 -5.60 14.93 -0.11
N ALA A 100 -6.66 14.41 0.49
CA ALA A 100 -6.73 14.06 1.90
C ALA A 100 -7.35 12.69 2.12
N VAL A 101 -6.93 12.03 3.20
CA VAL A 101 -7.62 10.87 3.77
C VAL A 101 -8.31 11.33 5.05
N LEU A 102 -9.61 11.15 5.16
CA LEU A 102 -10.38 11.43 6.37
C LEU A 102 -10.64 10.17 7.16
N PHE A 103 -10.46 10.27 8.48
CA PHE A 103 -10.92 9.27 9.44
C PHE A 103 -12.16 9.83 10.16
N PRO A 104 -13.38 9.56 9.66
CA PRO A 104 -14.58 10.12 10.28
C PRO A 104 -14.79 9.69 11.72
N THR A 105 -14.21 8.53 12.13
CA THR A 105 -14.35 8.02 13.49
C THR A 105 -13.27 6.97 13.81
N LEU A 106 -13.06 6.72 15.12
CA LEU A 106 -12.33 5.56 15.62
C LEU A 106 -13.27 4.42 16.08
N ASP A 107 -14.60 4.65 16.09
CA ASP A 107 -15.58 3.59 16.41
C ASP A 107 -15.84 2.67 15.21
N CYS A 108 -16.33 1.47 15.45
CA CYS A 108 -16.51 0.46 14.42
C CYS A 108 -17.60 -0.56 14.80
N HIS A 109 -18.38 -1.05 13.82
CA HIS A 109 -19.32 -2.14 13.97
C HIS A 109 -18.66 -3.48 14.33
N LEU A 110 -17.43 -3.69 13.83
CA LEU A 110 -16.73 -4.97 13.91
C LEU A 110 -15.68 -4.98 15.02
N ARG A 111 -15.31 -6.20 15.42
CA ARG A 111 -14.21 -6.49 16.36
C ARG A 111 -13.24 -7.48 15.72
N CYS A 112 -12.70 -7.11 14.53
CA CYS A 112 -11.76 -7.95 13.79
C CYS A 112 -10.61 -8.37 14.70
N THR A 113 -10.26 -9.68 14.70
CA THR A 113 -9.26 -10.26 15.62
C THR A 113 -7.86 -9.67 15.39
N PHE A 114 -7.57 -9.25 14.18
CA PHE A 114 -6.27 -8.72 13.73
C PHE A 114 -6.26 -7.20 13.48
N CYS A 115 -7.25 -6.45 13.98
CA CYS A 115 -7.40 -5.03 13.68
C CYS A 115 -6.18 -4.22 14.16
N TYR A 116 -5.46 -3.59 13.20
CA TYR A 116 -4.27 -2.79 13.48
C TYR A 116 -4.57 -1.56 14.34
N SER A 117 -5.74 -0.97 14.17
CA SER A 117 -6.17 0.25 14.87
C SER A 117 -6.98 -0.01 16.13
N SER A 118 -7.28 -1.29 16.46
CA SER A 118 -8.20 -1.64 17.55
C SER A 118 -9.55 -0.93 17.44
N GLY A 119 -10.05 -0.73 16.23
CA GLY A 119 -11.28 0.03 15.93
C GLY A 119 -12.47 -0.38 16.78
N GLY A 120 -13.20 0.62 17.32
CA GLY A 120 -14.32 0.46 18.21
C GLY A 120 -13.98 0.35 19.71
N GLU A 121 -12.71 0.38 20.08
CA GLU A 121 -12.29 0.51 21.49
C GLU A 121 -12.37 1.96 21.96
N GLN A 122 -12.20 2.89 21.05
CA GLN A 122 -12.37 4.31 21.30
C GLN A 122 -13.56 4.84 20.49
N LYS A 123 -14.38 5.65 21.15
CA LYS A 123 -15.56 6.29 20.56
C LYS A 123 -15.26 7.77 20.33
N ILE A 124 -14.37 8.04 19.37
CA ILE A 124 -13.96 9.38 19.01
C ILE A 124 -14.43 9.65 17.59
N ASP A 125 -15.34 10.58 17.44
CA ASP A 125 -15.91 10.99 16.16
C ASP A 125 -15.32 12.33 15.69
N MET A 126 -15.06 12.43 14.40
CA MET A 126 -14.76 13.71 13.74
C MET A 126 -16.00 14.60 13.76
N ASP A 127 -15.82 15.87 14.03
CA ASP A 127 -16.87 16.87 13.84
C ASP A 127 -16.79 17.51 12.45
N ARG A 128 -17.86 18.21 12.06
CA ARG A 128 -17.94 18.90 10.75
C ARG A 128 -16.90 20.01 10.61
N PHE A 129 -16.40 20.56 11.70
CA PHE A 129 -15.38 21.60 11.65
C PHE A 129 -14.06 21.04 11.12
N VAL A 130 -13.58 19.90 11.66
CA VAL A 130 -12.36 19.25 11.20
C VAL A 130 -12.49 18.81 9.74
N ALA A 131 -13.64 18.22 9.37
CA ALA A 131 -13.90 17.79 8.00
C ALA A 131 -13.87 19.00 7.02
N ARG A 132 -14.59 20.08 7.34
CA ARG A 132 -14.62 21.32 6.53
C ARG A 132 -13.22 21.92 6.38
N ALA A 133 -12.51 22.11 7.49
CA ALA A 133 -11.17 22.71 7.47
C ALA A 133 -10.19 21.88 6.59
N THR A 134 -10.31 20.56 6.63
CA THR A 134 -9.51 19.66 5.79
C THR A 134 -9.84 19.82 4.31
N ILE A 135 -11.11 19.82 3.96
CA ILE A 135 -11.57 19.99 2.57
C ILE A 135 -11.17 21.36 2.03
N ASP A 136 -11.40 22.43 2.80
CA ASP A 136 -11.01 23.78 2.40
C ASP A 136 -9.49 23.91 2.18
N PHE A 137 -8.69 23.16 2.97
CA PHE A 137 -7.24 23.17 2.83
C PHE A 137 -6.78 22.52 1.52
N ILE A 138 -7.28 21.32 1.20
CA ILE A 138 -6.88 20.62 -0.03
C ILE A 138 -7.41 21.31 -1.29
N ILE A 139 -8.62 21.83 -1.28
CA ILE A 139 -9.19 22.62 -2.40
C ILE A 139 -8.34 23.86 -2.67
N ARG A 140 -7.98 24.61 -1.63
CA ARG A 140 -7.12 25.80 -1.75
C ARG A 140 -5.74 25.46 -2.33
N ASN A 141 -5.16 24.33 -1.90
CA ASN A 141 -3.88 23.86 -2.44
C ASN A 141 -4.02 23.41 -3.90
N ALA A 142 -5.06 22.65 -4.25
CA ALA A 142 -5.29 22.21 -5.62
C ALA A 142 -5.42 23.40 -6.58
N VAL A 143 -6.18 24.44 -6.18
CA VAL A 143 -6.27 25.69 -6.94
C VAL A 143 -4.92 26.38 -7.06
N GLY A 144 -4.17 26.50 -5.95
CA GLY A 144 -2.83 27.11 -5.92
C GLY A 144 -1.76 26.36 -6.70
N ASN A 145 -1.91 25.06 -6.86
CA ASN A 145 -1.05 24.16 -7.63
C ASN A 145 -1.49 24.03 -9.09
N HIS A 146 -2.61 24.65 -9.49
CA HIS A 146 -3.22 24.48 -10.82
C HIS A 146 -3.52 23.00 -11.15
N SER A 147 -3.92 22.21 -10.14
CA SER A 147 -4.32 20.82 -10.33
C SER A 147 -5.65 20.75 -11.10
N GLU A 148 -5.83 19.70 -11.92
CA GLU A 148 -7.09 19.43 -12.61
C GLU A 148 -8.09 18.72 -11.70
N GLU A 149 -7.59 17.95 -10.73
CA GLU A 149 -8.39 17.16 -9.80
C GLU A 149 -8.00 17.41 -8.35
N CYS A 150 -8.89 17.04 -7.44
CA CYS A 150 -8.67 17.05 -6.00
C CYS A 150 -9.21 15.75 -5.40
N GLY A 151 -8.48 15.15 -4.45
CA GLY A 151 -8.77 13.81 -3.92
C GLY A 151 -9.34 13.83 -2.50
N LEU A 152 -10.36 13.00 -2.24
CA LEU A 152 -10.86 12.72 -0.90
C LEU A 152 -11.06 11.22 -0.71
N GLU A 153 -10.29 10.61 0.20
CA GLU A 153 -10.44 9.23 0.58
C GLU A 153 -11.05 9.13 1.98
N PHE A 154 -12.05 8.27 2.14
CA PHE A 154 -12.54 7.88 3.45
C PHE A 154 -11.91 6.55 3.85
N HIS A 155 -11.18 6.59 4.94
CA HIS A 155 -10.53 5.43 5.54
C HIS A 155 -10.67 5.53 7.05
N GLY A 156 -10.07 4.65 7.83
CA GLY A 156 -10.12 4.95 9.23
C GLY A 156 -9.36 4.04 10.15
N GLY A 157 -9.20 4.56 11.36
CA GLY A 157 -8.95 3.78 12.56
C GLY A 157 -10.18 2.98 12.99
N GLY A 158 -11.40 3.46 12.65
CA GLY A 158 -12.68 2.79 12.79
C GLY A 158 -13.34 2.49 11.45
N GLU A 159 -14.68 2.52 11.41
CA GLU A 159 -15.45 2.40 10.16
C GLU A 159 -15.94 3.78 9.72
N PRO A 160 -15.51 4.29 8.55
CA PRO A 160 -15.88 5.64 8.12
C PRO A 160 -17.38 5.92 8.11
N THR A 161 -18.18 4.93 7.72
CA THR A 161 -19.64 5.06 7.60
C THR A 161 -20.37 4.95 8.94
N TRP A 162 -19.66 4.65 10.03
CA TRP A 162 -20.24 4.69 11.39
C TRP A 162 -20.64 6.12 11.78
N ASN A 163 -19.80 7.10 11.51
CA ASN A 163 -20.13 8.52 11.66
C ASN A 163 -20.79 9.06 10.38
N TRP A 164 -21.95 8.49 10.03
CA TRP A 164 -22.67 8.82 8.81
C TRP A 164 -22.93 10.32 8.61
N PRO A 165 -23.34 11.10 9.65
CA PRO A 165 -23.60 12.53 9.48
C PRO A 165 -22.39 13.34 9.02
N VAL A 166 -21.18 12.97 9.44
CA VAL A 166 -19.94 13.64 9.01
C VAL A 166 -19.46 13.09 7.68
N PHE A 167 -19.60 11.79 7.45
CA PHE A 167 -19.31 11.17 6.16
C PHE A 167 -20.11 11.82 5.03
N GLU A 168 -21.45 11.88 5.16
CA GLU A 168 -22.35 12.47 4.17
C GLU A 168 -22.09 13.97 3.98
N PHE A 169 -21.93 14.73 5.08
CA PHE A 169 -21.55 16.12 5.03
C PHE A 169 -20.24 16.35 4.25
N SER A 170 -19.19 15.55 4.54
CA SER A 170 -17.90 15.69 3.89
C SER A 170 -17.98 15.44 2.39
N LEU A 171 -18.76 14.43 2.00
CA LEU A 171 -18.99 14.10 0.60
C LEU A 171 -19.68 15.25 -0.16
N ASP A 172 -20.81 15.72 0.38
CA ASP A 172 -21.55 16.84 -0.22
C ASP A 172 -20.73 18.13 -0.30
N TYR A 173 -20.04 18.45 0.78
CA TYR A 173 -19.23 19.67 0.87
C TYR A 173 -18.04 19.62 -0.07
N PHE A 174 -17.33 18.48 -0.13
CA PHE A 174 -16.19 18.29 -1.03
C PHE A 174 -16.59 18.42 -2.50
N GLU A 175 -17.65 17.73 -2.93
CA GLU A 175 -18.14 17.81 -4.31
C GLU A 175 -18.54 19.24 -4.68
N ALA A 176 -19.25 19.93 -3.78
CA ALA A 176 -19.68 21.30 -4.01
C ALA A 176 -18.49 22.27 -4.15
N GLN A 177 -17.48 22.16 -3.26
CA GLN A 177 -16.30 23.02 -3.31
C GLN A 177 -15.42 22.69 -4.53
N ALA A 178 -15.19 21.43 -4.86
CA ALA A 178 -14.42 21.03 -6.04
C ALA A 178 -15.04 21.62 -7.32
N ARG A 179 -16.33 21.39 -7.53
CA ARG A 179 -17.07 21.94 -8.70
C ARG A 179 -17.05 23.46 -8.75
N LYS A 180 -17.22 24.15 -7.61
CA LYS A 180 -17.16 25.62 -7.52
C LYS A 180 -15.82 26.18 -8.02
N HIS A 181 -14.74 25.44 -7.83
CA HIS A 181 -13.40 25.85 -8.24
C HIS A 181 -12.93 25.20 -9.56
N GLY A 182 -13.82 24.50 -10.28
CA GLY A 182 -13.49 23.87 -11.57
C GLY A 182 -12.60 22.63 -11.46
N LEU A 183 -12.52 22.03 -10.27
CA LEU A 183 -11.74 20.80 -10.02
C LEU A 183 -12.60 19.55 -10.23
N LEU A 184 -11.99 18.47 -10.72
CA LEU A 184 -12.62 17.16 -10.80
C LEU A 184 -12.51 16.47 -9.42
N PRO A 185 -13.64 16.15 -8.75
CA PRO A 185 -13.59 15.46 -7.47
C PRO A 185 -13.28 13.98 -7.66
N ALA A 186 -12.16 13.50 -7.07
CA ALA A 186 -11.80 12.10 -6.99
C ALA A 186 -12.12 11.56 -5.59
N VAL A 187 -13.12 10.68 -5.46
CA VAL A 187 -13.54 10.14 -4.17
C VAL A 187 -13.34 8.64 -4.12
N SER A 188 -12.84 8.13 -2.98
CA SER A 188 -12.74 6.70 -2.71
C SER A 188 -13.11 6.36 -1.26
N LEU A 189 -13.44 5.10 -1.00
CA LEU A 189 -13.85 4.62 0.31
C LEU A 189 -13.25 3.25 0.58
N ALA A 190 -12.66 3.08 1.77
CA ALA A 190 -12.37 1.78 2.36
C ALA A 190 -13.36 1.53 3.52
N THR A 191 -14.13 0.42 3.44
CA THR A 191 -15.18 0.10 4.41
C THR A 191 -15.15 -1.36 4.83
N ASN A 192 -15.68 -1.64 6.01
CA ASN A 192 -15.93 -3.01 6.46
C ASN A 192 -17.19 -3.64 5.83
N GLY A 193 -17.95 -2.88 5.04
CA GLY A 193 -19.11 -3.35 4.32
C GLY A 193 -20.38 -3.55 5.15
N MET A 194 -20.41 -3.16 6.42
CA MET A 194 -21.61 -3.22 7.27
C MET A 194 -22.56 -2.05 6.97
N LEU A 195 -23.11 -2.03 5.76
CA LEU A 195 -23.91 -0.93 5.21
C LEU A 195 -25.40 -1.27 5.12
N SER A 196 -26.26 -0.28 5.35
CA SER A 196 -27.67 -0.32 5.00
C SER A 196 -27.87 -0.06 3.50
N LEU A 197 -29.01 -0.46 2.96
CA LEU A 197 -29.34 -0.21 1.54
C LEU A 197 -29.29 1.29 1.19
N ARG A 198 -29.80 2.17 2.07
CA ARG A 198 -29.72 3.62 1.88
C ARG A 198 -28.27 4.12 1.76
N GLN A 199 -27.38 3.58 2.59
CA GLN A 199 -25.96 3.93 2.53
C GLN A 199 -25.30 3.42 1.24
N ILE A 200 -25.64 2.18 0.83
CA ILE A 200 -25.15 1.61 -0.44
C ILE A 200 -25.61 2.48 -1.62
N ASP A 201 -26.89 2.87 -1.67
CA ASP A 201 -27.42 3.71 -2.76
C ASP A 201 -26.69 5.06 -2.82
N ARG A 202 -26.48 5.69 -1.66
CA ARG A 202 -25.76 6.99 -1.58
C ARG A 202 -24.30 6.86 -1.99
N ILE A 203 -23.60 5.82 -1.53
CA ILE A 203 -22.19 5.54 -1.89
C ILE A 203 -22.09 5.31 -3.40
N ALA A 204 -22.94 4.45 -3.96
CA ALA A 204 -22.91 4.15 -5.39
C ALA A 204 -23.18 5.36 -6.28
N ALA A 205 -23.95 6.34 -5.80
CA ALA A 205 -24.22 7.56 -6.55
C ALA A 205 -23.03 8.53 -6.63
N CYS A 206 -22.04 8.44 -5.72
CA CYS A 206 -21.00 9.45 -5.57
C CYS A 206 -19.58 8.91 -5.53
N ILE A 207 -19.40 7.63 -5.21
CA ILE A 207 -18.08 7.03 -5.03
C ILE A 207 -17.86 5.93 -6.06
N PRO A 208 -17.04 6.20 -7.10
CA PRO A 208 -16.85 5.25 -8.19
C PRO A 208 -15.99 4.03 -7.80
N LYS A 209 -15.18 4.14 -6.74
CA LYS A 209 -14.25 3.08 -6.29
C LYS A 209 -14.41 2.82 -4.81
N VAL A 210 -14.72 1.58 -4.44
CA VAL A 210 -14.90 1.17 -3.03
C VAL A 210 -14.06 -0.07 -2.74
N GLN A 211 -13.26 -0.01 -1.68
CA GLN A 211 -12.59 -1.17 -1.12
C GLN A 211 -13.45 -1.74 0.02
N VAL A 212 -13.83 -3.02 -0.09
CA VAL A 212 -14.64 -3.71 0.92
C VAL A 212 -13.83 -4.81 1.59
N SER A 213 -13.82 -4.80 2.92
CA SER A 213 -13.13 -5.81 3.73
C SER A 213 -13.93 -7.11 3.81
N LEU A 214 -13.51 -8.14 3.06
CA LEU A 214 -14.10 -9.48 3.07
C LEU A 214 -12.99 -10.53 2.96
N ASP A 215 -12.82 -11.38 4.01
CA ASP A 215 -11.67 -12.26 4.11
C ASP A 215 -11.85 -13.62 3.42
N GLY A 216 -13.05 -13.93 2.96
CA GLY A 216 -13.35 -15.21 2.31
C GLY A 216 -14.77 -15.67 2.59
N MET A 217 -14.97 -16.99 2.63
CA MET A 217 -16.22 -17.62 2.91
C MET A 217 -16.73 -17.32 4.34
N ALA A 218 -17.98 -17.66 4.62
CA ALA A 218 -18.67 -17.31 5.86
C ALA A 218 -17.96 -17.83 7.13
N ASP A 219 -17.35 -18.99 7.06
CA ASP A 219 -16.62 -19.59 8.20
C ASP A 219 -15.31 -18.85 8.52
N ILE A 220 -14.67 -18.25 7.55
CA ILE A 220 -13.49 -17.40 7.73
C ILE A 220 -13.92 -16.00 8.17
N GLN A 221 -14.77 -15.33 7.41
CA GLN A 221 -15.19 -13.94 7.64
C GLN A 221 -15.80 -13.74 9.02
N ASN A 222 -16.75 -14.61 9.42
CA ASN A 222 -17.48 -14.44 10.67
C ASN A 222 -16.58 -14.61 11.92
N VAL A 223 -15.53 -15.41 11.81
CA VAL A 223 -14.58 -15.62 12.92
C VAL A 223 -13.54 -14.50 12.98
N GLN A 224 -13.04 -14.08 11.81
CA GLN A 224 -12.01 -13.05 11.73
C GLN A 224 -12.55 -11.64 11.95
N ARG A 225 -13.79 -11.38 11.48
CA ARG A 225 -14.45 -10.08 11.59
C ARG A 225 -15.83 -10.17 12.24
N PRO A 226 -15.93 -10.62 13.50
CA PRO A 226 -17.21 -10.64 14.22
C PRO A 226 -17.70 -9.20 14.44
N THR A 227 -19.03 -9.04 14.57
CA THR A 227 -19.61 -7.76 15.01
C THR A 227 -19.28 -7.49 16.48
N SER A 228 -19.46 -6.25 16.93
CA SER A 228 -19.30 -5.86 18.33
C SER A 228 -20.20 -6.65 19.30
N THR A 229 -21.29 -7.25 18.79
CA THR A 229 -22.22 -8.12 19.52
C THR A 229 -22.00 -9.59 19.21
N ASN A 230 -20.86 -9.97 18.65
CA ASN A 230 -20.47 -11.32 18.24
C ASN A 230 -21.45 -11.98 17.25
N LYS A 231 -22.11 -11.18 16.41
CA LYS A 231 -22.95 -11.68 15.33
C LYS A 231 -22.15 -11.87 14.05
N ARG A 232 -22.71 -12.60 13.09
CA ARG A 232 -22.14 -12.89 11.78
C ARG A 232 -22.10 -11.63 10.90
N SER A 233 -20.94 -11.27 10.38
CA SER A 233 -20.78 -10.14 9.44
C SER A 233 -20.94 -10.55 7.97
N PHE A 234 -20.62 -11.80 7.63
CA PHE A 234 -20.61 -12.29 6.26
C PHE A 234 -21.88 -12.00 5.45
N PRO A 235 -23.11 -12.27 5.94
CA PRO A 235 -24.31 -12.07 5.12
C PRO A 235 -24.50 -10.61 4.68
N ILE A 236 -24.17 -9.66 5.57
CA ILE A 236 -24.31 -8.22 5.29
C ILE A 236 -23.21 -7.77 4.32
N VAL A 237 -21.96 -8.15 4.60
CA VAL A 237 -20.81 -7.71 3.80
C VAL A 237 -20.86 -8.29 2.39
N SER A 238 -21.20 -9.59 2.24
CA SER A 238 -21.37 -10.22 0.93
C SER A 238 -22.50 -9.57 0.11
N HIS A 239 -23.63 -9.24 0.75
CA HIS A 239 -24.70 -8.47 0.12
C HIS A 239 -24.24 -7.10 -0.33
N THR A 240 -23.46 -6.38 0.51
CA THR A 240 -22.89 -5.07 0.17
C THR A 240 -22.00 -5.13 -1.07
N VAL A 241 -21.10 -6.12 -1.16
CA VAL A 241 -20.25 -6.30 -2.35
C VAL A 241 -21.11 -6.49 -3.61
N SER A 242 -22.06 -7.44 -3.57
CA SER A 242 -22.97 -7.70 -4.71
C SER A 242 -23.80 -6.46 -5.08
N ALA A 243 -24.30 -5.73 -4.08
CA ALA A 243 -25.14 -4.57 -4.31
C ALA A 243 -24.39 -3.37 -4.91
N LEU A 244 -23.12 -3.16 -4.52
CA LEU A 244 -22.25 -2.12 -5.10
C LEU A 244 -21.87 -2.47 -6.54
N LEU A 245 -21.46 -3.72 -6.81
CA LEU A 245 -21.18 -4.21 -8.16
C LEU A 245 -22.41 -4.07 -9.08
N GLY A 246 -23.58 -4.46 -8.60
CA GLY A 246 -24.85 -4.33 -9.34
C GLY A 246 -25.23 -2.88 -9.66
N ARG A 247 -24.62 -1.89 -8.99
CA ARG A 247 -24.79 -0.45 -9.26
C ARG A 247 -23.65 0.15 -10.09
N GLY A 248 -22.74 -0.68 -10.59
CA GLY A 248 -21.62 -0.25 -11.44
C GLY A 248 -20.43 0.37 -10.67
N VAL A 249 -20.36 0.20 -9.36
CA VAL A 249 -19.21 0.63 -8.56
C VAL A 249 -18.04 -0.32 -8.79
N ALA A 250 -16.84 0.19 -9.03
CA ALA A 250 -15.62 -0.59 -9.05
C ALA A 250 -15.27 -1.05 -7.63
N VAL A 251 -15.47 -2.34 -7.35
CA VAL A 251 -15.24 -2.91 -6.02
C VAL A 251 -13.90 -3.64 -5.99
N THR A 252 -13.07 -3.33 -4.99
CA THR A 252 -11.92 -4.14 -4.62
C THR A 252 -12.21 -4.86 -3.30
N ILE A 253 -12.21 -6.18 -3.31
CA ILE A 253 -12.30 -6.99 -2.08
C ILE A 253 -10.91 -7.03 -1.44
N HIS A 254 -10.79 -6.52 -0.21
CA HIS A 254 -9.57 -6.60 0.58
C HIS A 254 -9.65 -7.76 1.57
N SER A 255 -8.85 -8.80 1.34
CA SER A 255 -8.84 -10.03 2.12
C SER A 255 -7.53 -10.16 2.90
N VAL A 256 -7.64 -10.30 4.23
CA VAL A 256 -6.52 -10.55 5.13
C VAL A 256 -6.44 -12.04 5.46
N ILE A 257 -5.30 -12.64 5.14
CA ILE A 257 -5.04 -14.06 5.37
C ILE A 257 -4.37 -14.24 6.74
N THR A 258 -5.09 -14.88 7.64
CA THR A 258 -4.57 -15.35 8.93
C THR A 258 -4.22 -16.85 8.85
N GLU A 259 -3.77 -17.44 9.96
CA GLU A 259 -3.57 -18.88 10.09
C GLU A 259 -4.80 -19.72 9.65
N ARG A 260 -6.02 -19.17 9.79
CA ARG A 260 -7.27 -19.84 9.40
C ARG A 260 -7.46 -19.95 7.90
N GLY A 261 -7.01 -18.95 7.17
CA GLY A 261 -7.15 -18.88 5.70
C GLY A 261 -5.95 -19.37 4.92
N ILE A 262 -4.80 -19.59 5.59
CA ILE A 262 -3.51 -19.81 4.90
C ILE A 262 -3.49 -20.99 3.94
N GLY A 263 -4.15 -22.08 4.27
CA GLY A 263 -4.27 -23.26 3.40
C GLY A 263 -5.35 -23.16 2.33
N ARG A 264 -6.13 -22.07 2.32
CA ARG A 264 -7.34 -21.94 1.50
C ARG A 264 -7.31 -20.75 0.55
N ILE A 265 -6.16 -20.11 0.33
CA ILE A 265 -6.06 -18.92 -0.52
C ILE A 265 -6.64 -19.15 -1.94
N PRO A 266 -6.32 -20.26 -2.65
CA PRO A 266 -6.93 -20.54 -3.96
C PRO A 266 -8.46 -20.73 -3.90
N GLU A 267 -8.99 -21.35 -2.82
CA GLU A 267 -10.43 -21.52 -2.59
C GLU A 267 -11.10 -20.16 -2.34
N ILE A 268 -10.46 -19.28 -1.55
CA ILE A 268 -10.95 -17.91 -1.29
C ILE A 268 -11.05 -17.12 -2.60
N VAL A 269 -10.03 -17.17 -3.44
CA VAL A 269 -10.03 -16.45 -4.74
C VAL A 269 -11.07 -17.03 -5.69
N ARG A 270 -11.22 -18.36 -5.73
CA ARG A 270 -12.29 -19.02 -6.49
C ARG A 270 -13.66 -18.56 -6.01
N PHE A 271 -13.89 -18.57 -4.72
CA PHE A 271 -15.13 -18.10 -4.11
C PHE A 271 -15.46 -16.66 -4.53
N PHE A 272 -14.47 -15.75 -4.52
CA PHE A 272 -14.68 -14.37 -4.93
C PHE A 272 -15.01 -14.27 -6.44
N GLY A 273 -14.29 -14.97 -7.29
CA GLY A 273 -14.53 -14.95 -8.74
C GLY A 273 -15.91 -15.49 -9.13
N GLU A 274 -16.37 -16.55 -8.46
CA GLU A 274 -17.66 -17.17 -8.73
C GLU A 274 -18.85 -16.37 -8.16
N ASN A 275 -18.69 -15.71 -7.02
CA ASN A 275 -19.79 -15.02 -6.33
C ASN A 275 -19.83 -13.52 -6.56
N PHE A 276 -18.70 -12.88 -6.92
CA PHE A 276 -18.58 -11.44 -7.12
C PHE A 276 -17.86 -11.12 -8.44
N PRO A 277 -18.40 -11.57 -9.59
CA PRO A 277 -17.77 -11.34 -10.89
C PRO A 277 -17.61 -9.84 -11.15
N GLY A 278 -16.41 -9.44 -11.59
CA GLY A 278 -16.02 -8.04 -11.80
C GLY A 278 -15.39 -7.34 -10.59
N ALA A 279 -15.36 -7.97 -9.42
CA ALA A 279 -14.58 -7.46 -8.30
C ALA A 279 -13.08 -7.74 -8.50
N ALA A 280 -12.23 -6.74 -8.26
CA ALA A 280 -10.81 -6.96 -8.02
C ALA A 280 -10.58 -7.53 -6.61
N VAL A 281 -9.48 -8.25 -6.40
CA VAL A 281 -9.16 -8.88 -5.12
C VAL A 281 -7.75 -8.50 -4.69
N GLN A 282 -7.61 -7.95 -3.49
CA GLN A 282 -6.33 -7.70 -2.86
C GLN A 282 -6.13 -8.68 -1.70
N ILE A 283 -5.07 -9.49 -1.77
CA ILE A 283 -4.72 -10.49 -0.75
C ILE A 283 -3.53 -10.00 0.05
N GLU A 284 -3.70 -9.91 1.37
CA GLU A 284 -2.64 -9.48 2.29
C GLU A 284 -2.42 -10.50 3.42
N PRO A 285 -1.17 -10.81 3.81
CA PRO A 285 -0.94 -11.60 5.00
C PRO A 285 -1.25 -10.77 6.25
N ASN A 286 -1.84 -11.40 7.27
CA ASN A 286 -1.99 -10.75 8.57
C ASN A 286 -0.63 -10.33 9.13
N PHE A 287 -0.55 -9.11 9.62
CA PHE A 287 0.61 -8.62 10.38
C PHE A 287 0.18 -8.28 11.80
N PRO A 288 0.66 -9.01 12.82
CA PRO A 288 0.22 -8.84 14.20
C PRO A 288 0.56 -7.45 14.74
N CYS A 289 -0.46 -6.62 14.87
CA CYS A 289 -0.38 -5.29 15.48
C CYS A 289 -1.75 -4.89 16.04
N GLY A 290 -1.83 -3.85 16.84
CA GLY A 290 -3.07 -3.42 17.48
C GLY A 290 -3.75 -4.56 18.24
N ARG A 291 -5.05 -4.82 17.98
CA ARG A 291 -5.78 -5.93 18.61
C ARG A 291 -5.15 -7.29 18.29
N GLY A 292 -4.58 -7.48 17.11
CA GLY A 292 -3.90 -8.72 16.73
C GLY A 292 -2.78 -9.13 17.68
N SER A 293 -2.06 -8.16 18.25
CA SER A 293 -1.03 -8.44 19.26
C SER A 293 -1.63 -8.93 20.58
N VAL A 294 -2.86 -8.51 20.93
CA VAL A 294 -3.55 -8.91 22.17
C VAL A 294 -4.26 -10.25 22.01
N THR A 295 -4.80 -10.53 20.83
CA THR A 295 -5.50 -11.79 20.51
C THR A 295 -4.57 -12.94 20.15
N ASN A 296 -3.25 -12.76 20.27
CA ASN A 296 -2.22 -13.73 19.86
C ASN A 296 -2.32 -14.16 18.38
N GLU A 297 -2.85 -13.29 17.52
CA GLU A 297 -2.75 -13.53 16.08
C GLU A 297 -1.28 -13.56 15.68
N ARG A 298 -0.93 -14.50 14.81
CA ARG A 298 0.44 -14.67 14.33
C ARG A 298 0.55 -14.26 12.87
N PHE A 299 1.76 -13.93 12.45
CA PHE A 299 2.06 -13.84 11.04
C PHE A 299 1.91 -15.25 10.42
N PRO A 300 1.14 -15.41 9.33
CA PRO A 300 0.93 -16.74 8.74
C PRO A 300 2.24 -17.30 8.15
N SER A 301 2.28 -18.62 7.99
CA SER A 301 3.45 -19.28 7.36
C SER A 301 3.80 -18.65 6.01
N THR A 302 4.99 -18.07 5.90
CA THR A 302 5.50 -17.42 4.69
C THR A 302 5.48 -18.37 3.48
N THR A 303 5.94 -19.61 3.68
CA THR A 303 5.99 -20.62 2.61
C THR A 303 4.60 -20.99 2.12
N LEU A 304 3.65 -21.20 3.05
CA LEU A 304 2.27 -21.53 2.68
C LEU A 304 1.57 -20.32 2.02
N PHE A 305 1.85 -19.09 2.48
CA PHE A 305 1.29 -17.90 1.86
C PHE A 305 1.77 -17.75 0.42
N VAL A 306 3.08 -17.84 0.17
CA VAL A 306 3.65 -17.74 -1.19
C VAL A 306 3.07 -18.83 -2.09
N LYS A 307 3.08 -20.09 -1.63
CA LYS A 307 2.52 -21.21 -2.39
C LYS A 307 1.04 -20.98 -2.72
N GLY A 308 0.24 -20.63 -1.70
CA GLY A 308 -1.19 -20.39 -1.87
C GLY A 308 -1.49 -19.22 -2.80
N LEU A 309 -0.70 -18.13 -2.74
CA LEU A 309 -0.89 -16.97 -3.62
C LEU A 309 -0.48 -17.28 -5.07
N ILE A 310 0.59 -18.07 -5.30
CA ILE A 310 0.97 -18.52 -6.64
C ILE A 310 -0.12 -19.40 -7.27
N GLU A 311 -0.70 -20.31 -6.48
CA GLU A 311 -1.84 -21.12 -6.94
C GLU A 311 -3.08 -20.27 -7.20
N ALA A 312 -3.31 -19.27 -6.37
CA ALA A 312 -4.41 -18.34 -6.51
C ALA A 312 -4.31 -17.47 -7.79
N PHE A 313 -3.11 -17.07 -8.20
CA PHE A 313 -2.90 -16.37 -9.49
C PHE A 313 -3.41 -17.23 -10.68
N LYS A 314 -3.17 -18.54 -10.66
CA LYS A 314 -3.66 -19.46 -11.72
C LYS A 314 -5.18 -19.58 -11.69
N VAL A 315 -5.78 -19.66 -10.50
CA VAL A 315 -7.24 -19.66 -10.35
C VAL A 315 -7.84 -18.34 -10.86
N ALA A 316 -7.22 -17.23 -10.49
CA ALA A 316 -7.66 -15.89 -10.92
C ALA A 316 -7.61 -15.74 -12.46
N GLU A 317 -6.53 -16.21 -13.10
CA GLU A 317 -6.41 -16.20 -14.56
C GLU A 317 -7.54 -16.99 -15.24
N THR A 318 -7.89 -18.18 -14.73
CA THR A 318 -8.98 -19.00 -15.26
C THR A 318 -10.36 -18.36 -15.11
N LEU A 319 -10.57 -17.54 -14.08
CA LEU A 319 -11.85 -16.91 -13.76
C LEU A 319 -11.93 -15.44 -14.22
N GLY A 320 -10.84 -14.88 -14.79
CA GLY A 320 -10.77 -13.47 -15.17
C GLY A 320 -10.83 -12.51 -13.97
N VAL A 321 -10.31 -12.93 -12.81
CA VAL A 321 -10.23 -12.10 -11.58
C VAL A 321 -8.92 -11.33 -11.57
N ASP A 322 -9.00 -10.03 -11.35
CA ASP A 322 -7.82 -9.21 -11.07
C ASP A 322 -7.41 -9.40 -9.60
N ILE A 323 -6.23 -10.00 -9.39
CA ILE A 323 -5.70 -10.28 -8.05
C ILE A 323 -4.39 -9.53 -7.83
N THR A 324 -4.27 -8.89 -6.67
CA THR A 324 -3.10 -8.11 -6.28
C THR A 324 -2.59 -8.47 -4.88
N TYR A 325 -1.31 -8.20 -4.66
CA TYR A 325 -0.64 -8.22 -3.37
C TYR A 325 0.21 -6.96 -3.25
N SER A 326 0.09 -6.20 -2.15
CA SER A 326 0.72 -4.88 -2.03
C SER A 326 2.25 -4.90 -2.00
N GLY A 327 2.84 -6.03 -1.58
CA GLY A 327 4.28 -6.15 -1.35
C GLY A 327 5.13 -6.17 -2.62
N VAL A 328 4.55 -6.49 -3.78
CA VAL A 328 5.30 -6.62 -5.04
C VAL A 328 4.56 -5.96 -6.19
N ASN A 329 5.25 -5.10 -6.95
CA ASN A 329 4.74 -4.60 -8.21
C ASN A 329 4.79 -5.72 -9.28
N PRO A 330 3.66 -6.15 -9.86
CA PRO A 330 3.66 -7.15 -10.92
C PRO A 330 4.18 -6.62 -12.26
N GLN A 331 4.27 -5.31 -12.43
CA GLN A 331 4.83 -4.66 -13.61
C GLN A 331 6.36 -4.61 -13.46
N LEU A 332 7.02 -5.70 -13.89
CA LEU A 332 8.46 -5.92 -13.68
C LEU A 332 9.37 -4.97 -14.49
N ASP A 333 8.80 -4.21 -15.40
CA ASP A 333 9.42 -3.15 -16.21
C ASP A 333 9.24 -1.73 -15.63
N GLN A 334 8.54 -1.64 -14.48
CA GLN A 334 8.32 -0.38 -13.77
C GLN A 334 8.94 -0.43 -12.39
N ALA A 335 10.14 0.10 -12.27
CA ALA A 335 10.84 0.18 -10.99
C ALA A 335 10.12 1.15 -10.03
N ARG A 336 10.04 0.74 -8.75
CA ARG A 336 9.56 1.60 -7.65
C ARG A 336 10.68 1.82 -6.63
N ASN A 337 10.83 3.04 -6.16
CA ASN A 337 11.76 3.38 -5.07
C ASN A 337 11.04 3.72 -3.75
N ARG A 338 9.70 3.71 -3.77
CA ARG A 338 8.82 3.97 -2.61
C ARG A 338 7.73 2.90 -2.53
N PHE A 339 7.49 2.40 -1.33
CA PHE A 339 6.47 1.38 -1.10
C PHE A 339 5.05 1.96 -1.14
N CYS A 340 4.82 3.07 -0.46
CA CYS A 340 3.51 3.73 -0.36
C CYS A 340 3.65 5.24 -0.21
N GLY A 341 2.52 5.95 -0.09
CA GLY A 341 2.46 7.41 0.05
C GLY A 341 3.08 7.99 1.34
N ILE A 342 3.56 7.15 2.25
CA ILE A 342 4.17 7.61 3.52
C ILE A 342 5.39 8.52 3.31
N THR A 343 6.13 8.29 2.23
CA THR A 343 7.36 9.02 1.87
C THR A 343 7.12 10.24 0.98
N VAL A 344 5.88 10.41 0.50
CA VAL A 344 5.34 11.67 -0.04
C VAL A 344 4.19 12.03 0.89
N PRO A 345 4.45 12.60 2.09
CA PRO A 345 3.60 12.34 3.24
C PRO A 345 2.11 12.43 2.94
N ASN A 346 1.41 11.29 3.08
CA ASN A 346 -0.04 11.28 2.98
C ASN A 346 -0.62 12.32 3.94
N PHE A 347 -1.58 13.09 3.50
CA PHE A 347 -2.31 14.02 4.34
C PHE A 347 -3.54 13.31 4.93
N ILE A 348 -3.31 12.57 6.03
CA ILE A 348 -4.36 11.83 6.73
C ILE A 348 -4.77 12.62 7.96
N VAL A 349 -6.04 12.98 8.04
CA VAL A 349 -6.60 13.76 9.15
C VAL A 349 -7.47 12.88 10.03
N THR A 350 -7.08 12.77 11.31
CA THR A 350 -7.78 11.97 12.32
C THR A 350 -9.00 12.71 12.88
N PRO A 351 -9.90 12.06 13.63
CA PRO A 351 -11.07 12.73 14.22
C PRO A 351 -10.72 13.91 15.13
N THR A 352 -9.54 13.89 15.74
CA THR A 352 -9.08 14.95 16.64
C THR A 352 -8.36 16.10 15.91
N GLY A 353 -8.19 16.00 14.58
CA GLY A 353 -7.45 16.96 13.78
C GLY A 353 -5.94 16.74 13.74
N LEU A 354 -5.42 15.62 14.25
CA LEU A 354 -4.02 15.25 14.05
C LEU A 354 -3.78 14.91 12.57
N VAL A 355 -2.59 15.22 12.08
CA VAL A 355 -2.16 14.89 10.72
C VAL A 355 -1.07 13.84 10.76
N THR A 356 -1.30 12.72 10.08
CA THR A 356 -0.37 11.59 10.04
C THR A 356 -0.05 11.16 8.61
N ALA A 357 1.11 10.55 8.42
CA ALA A 357 1.53 9.97 7.15
C ALA A 357 1.06 8.51 6.96
N CYS A 358 0.59 7.84 8.01
CA CYS A 358 0.26 6.41 8.00
C CYS A 358 -1.08 6.11 8.67
N ASN A 359 -1.93 5.32 8.00
CA ASN A 359 -3.22 4.89 8.54
C ASN A 359 -3.09 4.09 9.85
N GLU A 360 -1.96 3.38 10.05
CA GLU A 360 -1.71 2.61 11.26
C GLU A 360 -1.31 3.48 12.46
N VAL A 361 -0.84 4.71 12.23
CA VAL A 361 -0.32 5.61 13.28
C VAL A 361 -1.22 6.84 13.39
N ALA A 362 -2.40 6.67 13.97
CA ALA A 362 -3.43 7.70 14.03
C ALA A 362 -3.54 8.44 15.39
N GLU A 363 -2.77 8.03 16.39
CA GLU A 363 -2.89 8.53 17.77
C GLU A 363 -1.54 8.79 18.41
N MET A 364 -1.49 9.82 19.27
CA MET A 364 -0.24 10.21 19.96
C MET A 364 0.32 9.13 20.88
N LYS A 365 -0.52 8.20 21.38
CA LYS A 365 -0.08 7.07 22.20
C LYS A 365 0.63 5.95 21.42
N HIS A 366 0.55 5.97 20.07
CA HIS A 366 1.21 4.97 19.24
C HIS A 366 2.73 5.06 19.39
N PRO A 367 3.47 3.94 19.53
CA PRO A 367 4.93 3.95 19.75
C PRO A 367 5.70 4.75 18.69
N PHE A 368 5.18 4.80 17.47
CA PHE A 368 5.79 5.51 16.35
C PHE A 368 5.16 6.87 16.04
N ALA A 369 4.28 7.39 16.90
CA ALA A 369 3.63 8.69 16.69
C ALA A 369 4.63 9.82 16.39
N LYS A 370 5.75 9.86 17.13
CA LYS A 370 6.81 10.86 16.94
C LYS A 370 7.47 10.87 15.56
N TYR A 371 7.27 9.81 14.75
CA TYR A 371 7.83 9.71 13.40
C TYR A 371 6.79 10.03 12.31
N PHE A 372 5.52 9.66 12.53
CA PHE A 372 4.50 9.68 11.49
C PHE A 372 3.44 10.77 11.69
N ILE A 373 3.18 11.22 12.92
CA ILE A 373 2.28 12.35 13.17
C ILE A 373 3.10 13.62 13.03
N TYR A 374 2.83 14.37 11.97
CA TYR A 374 3.65 15.50 11.56
C TYR A 374 2.88 16.82 11.52
N GLY A 375 1.65 16.85 12.05
CA GLY A 375 0.88 18.09 12.13
C GLY A 375 -0.40 17.95 12.91
N CYS A 376 -1.09 19.07 13.06
CA CYS A 376 -2.41 19.13 13.68
C CYS A 376 -3.18 20.37 13.18
N LEU A 377 -4.52 20.31 13.28
CA LEU A 377 -5.39 21.43 13.07
C LEU A 377 -5.49 22.29 14.33
N ASP A 378 -5.05 23.53 14.26
CA ASP A 378 -5.34 24.53 15.30
C ASP A 378 -6.77 25.07 15.09
N ARG A 379 -7.64 24.75 16.05
CA ARG A 379 -9.06 25.13 16.00
C ARG A 379 -9.27 26.63 16.17
N SER A 380 -8.35 27.34 16.84
CA SER A 380 -8.47 28.77 17.10
C SER A 380 -8.18 29.61 15.86
N THR A 381 -7.24 29.18 15.05
CA THR A 381 -6.83 29.85 13.81
C THR A 381 -7.41 29.20 12.55
N GLU A 382 -8.07 28.07 12.67
CA GLU A 382 -8.55 27.23 11.55
C GLU A 382 -7.43 26.83 10.56
N ARG A 383 -6.19 26.70 11.05
CA ARG A 383 -5.02 26.39 10.22
C ARG A 383 -4.35 25.10 10.62
N PHE A 384 -3.85 24.38 9.63
CA PHE A 384 -2.97 23.24 9.87
C PHE A 384 -1.56 23.74 10.20
N MET A 385 -1.02 23.21 11.31
CA MET A 385 0.35 23.41 11.75
C MET A 385 1.15 22.16 11.43
N PHE A 386 2.32 22.31 10.80
CA PHE A 386 3.14 21.19 10.33
C PHE A 386 4.53 21.20 10.93
N ASP A 387 5.05 20.01 11.23
CA ASP A 387 6.44 19.73 11.54
C ASP A 387 7.20 19.45 10.23
N TYR A 388 7.80 20.48 9.67
CA TYR A 388 8.52 20.39 8.40
C TYR A 388 9.79 19.53 8.46
N GLU A 389 10.43 19.41 9.62
CA GLU A 389 11.59 18.54 9.79
C GLU A 389 11.17 17.08 9.66
N ARG A 390 10.02 16.73 10.23
CA ARG A 390 9.45 15.40 10.13
C ARG A 390 8.96 15.07 8.72
N ILE A 391 8.34 16.04 8.05
CA ILE A 391 7.97 15.91 6.62
C ILE A 391 9.23 15.63 5.79
N ALA A 392 10.31 16.41 5.98
CA ALA A 392 11.56 16.22 5.27
C ALA A 392 12.20 14.86 5.54
N TRP A 393 12.15 14.39 6.80
CA TRP A 393 12.63 13.07 7.17
C TRP A 393 11.85 11.95 6.45
N LEU A 394 10.51 11.98 6.50
CA LEU A 394 9.64 11.02 5.77
C LEU A 394 9.94 11.05 4.27
N HIS A 395 10.05 12.24 3.69
CA HIS A 395 10.33 12.42 2.27
C HIS A 395 11.70 11.87 1.87
N SER A 396 12.67 11.95 2.76
CA SER A 396 14.03 11.46 2.52
C SER A 396 14.17 9.94 2.53
N TYR A 397 13.14 9.20 3.01
CA TYR A 397 13.21 7.76 3.13
C TYR A 397 13.15 7.07 1.75
N ARG A 398 14.08 6.15 1.49
CA ARG A 398 14.19 5.38 0.25
C ARG A 398 14.69 3.96 0.53
N SER A 399 14.29 3.00 -0.30
CA SER A 399 14.78 1.63 -0.23
C SER A 399 16.30 1.52 -0.43
N SER A 400 16.90 2.46 -1.16
CA SER A 400 18.36 2.54 -1.39
C SER A 400 19.16 2.77 -0.12
N ARG A 401 18.54 3.22 0.97
CA ARG A 401 19.20 3.42 2.27
C ARG A 401 19.41 2.15 3.09
N HIS A 402 18.83 1.02 2.66
CA HIS A 402 18.95 -0.25 3.37
C HIS A 402 20.01 -1.13 2.72
N PRO A 403 21.12 -1.44 3.42
CA PRO A 403 22.16 -2.32 2.89
C PRO A 403 21.61 -3.67 2.40
N GLU A 404 20.67 -4.25 3.14
CA GLU A 404 20.03 -5.53 2.81
C GLU A 404 19.22 -5.49 1.51
N CYS A 405 18.74 -4.32 1.12
CA CYS A 405 18.04 -4.12 -0.14
C CYS A 405 19.02 -3.99 -1.32
N GLY A 406 20.29 -3.66 -1.08
CA GLY A 406 21.29 -3.44 -2.12
C GLY A 406 21.48 -4.63 -3.06
N GLU A 407 21.44 -5.84 -2.53
CA GLU A 407 21.61 -7.10 -3.29
C GLU A 407 20.30 -7.88 -3.42
N CYS A 408 19.15 -7.27 -3.18
CA CYS A 408 17.85 -7.93 -3.21
C CYS A 408 17.20 -7.84 -4.60
N LEU A 409 16.89 -8.99 -5.20
CA LEU A 409 16.23 -9.04 -6.50
C LEU A 409 14.85 -8.35 -6.53
N ALA A 410 14.17 -8.29 -5.39
CA ALA A 410 12.86 -7.66 -5.26
C ALA A 410 12.93 -6.14 -4.97
N ARG A 411 14.12 -5.55 -4.85
CA ARG A 411 14.31 -4.16 -4.38
C ARG A 411 13.38 -3.17 -5.05
N PHE A 412 13.34 -3.16 -6.37
CA PHE A 412 12.58 -2.20 -7.16
C PHE A 412 11.11 -2.63 -7.39
N MET A 413 10.78 -3.87 -7.06
CA MET A 413 9.39 -4.36 -7.05
C MET A 413 8.72 -4.13 -5.70
N CYS A 414 9.49 -4.28 -4.62
CA CYS A 414 9.08 -4.14 -3.22
C CYS A 414 9.26 -2.70 -2.69
N ALA A 415 10.25 -1.95 -3.19
CA ALA A 415 10.60 -0.59 -2.75
C ALA A 415 10.87 -0.45 -1.24
N GLY A 416 11.49 -1.47 -0.62
CA GLY A 416 11.91 -1.43 0.78
C GLY A 416 10.83 -1.83 1.79
N GLU A 417 9.64 -2.24 1.35
CA GLU A 417 8.54 -2.70 2.21
C GLU A 417 7.94 -1.58 3.10
N CYS A 418 6.91 -1.93 3.87
CA CYS A 418 6.21 -1.03 4.77
C CYS A 418 7.13 -0.46 5.86
N LEU A 419 7.29 0.86 5.89
CA LEU A 419 8.17 1.53 6.84
C LEU A 419 7.76 1.23 8.29
N VAL A 420 6.48 1.32 8.62
CA VAL A 420 5.96 1.08 9.98
C VAL A 420 6.24 -0.35 10.44
N LYS A 421 6.07 -1.35 9.56
CA LYS A 421 6.26 -2.77 9.90
C LYS A 421 7.73 -3.19 10.01
N ASN A 422 8.62 -2.36 9.48
CA ASN A 422 10.07 -2.57 9.57
C ASN A 422 10.74 -1.74 10.66
N MET A 423 10.00 -0.86 11.36
CA MET A 423 10.59 -0.04 12.43
C MET A 423 10.85 -0.85 13.69
N SER A 424 12.05 -0.67 14.24
CA SER A 424 12.38 -1.15 15.58
C SER A 424 11.84 -0.18 16.65
N ALA A 425 11.90 -0.60 17.93
CA ALA A 425 11.53 0.26 19.05
C ALA A 425 12.35 1.56 19.10
N GLU A 426 13.59 1.53 18.61
CA GLU A 426 14.50 2.67 18.51
C GLU A 426 14.15 3.59 17.31
N GLY A 427 13.14 3.24 16.51
CA GLY A 427 12.68 4.04 15.38
C GLY A 427 13.55 3.93 14.13
N VAL A 428 14.41 2.94 14.06
CA VAL A 428 15.22 2.66 12.88
C VAL A 428 14.51 1.59 12.05
N SER A 429 14.19 1.91 10.80
CA SER A 429 13.70 0.90 9.87
C SER A 429 14.86 0.01 9.44
N ARG A 430 14.73 -1.28 9.71
CA ARG A 430 15.69 -2.31 9.28
C ARG A 430 14.95 -3.42 8.57
N PRO A 431 14.73 -3.29 7.25
CA PRO A 431 14.32 -4.44 6.47
C PRO A 431 15.34 -5.54 6.72
N SER A 432 14.89 -6.64 7.23
CA SER A 432 15.73 -7.82 7.42
C SER A 432 15.39 -8.84 6.34
N LEU A 433 16.40 -9.46 5.75
CA LEU A 433 16.18 -10.59 4.85
C LEU A 433 15.42 -11.75 5.51
N MET A 434 15.38 -11.76 6.85
CA MET A 434 14.58 -12.69 7.66
C MET A 434 13.17 -12.18 7.98
N ASN A 435 12.84 -10.93 7.62
CA ASN A 435 11.47 -10.44 7.77
C ASN A 435 10.52 -11.26 6.89
N PRO A 436 9.41 -11.79 7.43
CA PRO A 436 8.47 -12.61 6.68
C PRO A 436 7.98 -11.97 5.38
N ARG A 437 7.67 -10.67 5.38
CA ARG A 437 7.24 -9.99 4.16
C ARG A 437 8.37 -9.83 3.14
N CYS A 438 9.60 -9.58 3.57
CA CYS A 438 10.76 -9.57 2.67
C CYS A 438 10.97 -10.93 1.99
N MET A 439 10.74 -12.04 2.73
CA MET A 439 10.78 -13.39 2.17
C MET A 439 9.68 -13.60 1.11
N ILE A 440 8.44 -13.21 1.42
CA ILE A 440 7.31 -13.28 0.47
C ILE A 440 7.64 -12.48 -0.78
N ASN A 441 8.08 -11.22 -0.64
CA ASN A 441 8.32 -10.32 -1.76
C ASN A 441 9.42 -10.84 -2.70
N ARG A 442 10.47 -11.44 -2.16
CA ARG A 442 11.54 -12.06 -2.96
C ARG A 442 11.05 -13.28 -3.74
N GLU A 443 10.34 -14.19 -3.07
CA GLU A 443 9.83 -15.39 -3.72
C GLU A 443 8.78 -15.07 -4.79
N LEU A 444 7.88 -14.12 -4.52
CA LEU A 444 6.90 -13.69 -5.52
C LEU A 444 7.56 -12.95 -6.69
N THR A 445 8.56 -12.09 -6.45
CA THR A 445 9.30 -11.45 -7.55
C THR A 445 9.98 -12.52 -8.42
N ARG A 446 10.62 -13.49 -7.80
CA ARG A 446 11.24 -14.63 -8.52
C ARG A 446 10.20 -15.39 -9.37
N PHE A 447 9.06 -15.70 -8.78
CA PHE A 447 7.96 -16.35 -9.50
C PHE A 447 7.50 -15.52 -10.71
N LEU A 448 7.22 -14.23 -10.53
CA LEU A 448 6.75 -13.35 -11.60
C LEU A 448 7.75 -13.25 -12.75
N VAL A 449 9.06 -13.18 -12.44
CA VAL A 449 10.12 -13.15 -13.46
C VAL A 449 10.13 -14.46 -14.27
N VAL A 450 10.03 -15.61 -13.62
CA VAL A 450 10.01 -16.93 -14.29
C VAL A 450 8.72 -17.10 -15.11
N ASP A 451 7.60 -16.70 -14.57
CA ASP A 451 6.30 -16.78 -15.24
C ASP A 451 6.24 -15.90 -16.50
N ARG A 452 6.82 -14.67 -16.46
CA ARG A 452 6.92 -13.78 -17.61
C ARG A 452 7.65 -14.41 -18.81
N ILE A 453 8.69 -15.24 -18.55
CA ILE A 453 9.41 -15.96 -19.62
C ILE A 453 8.57 -17.11 -20.18
N ARG A 454 7.78 -17.80 -19.37
CA ARG A 454 6.86 -18.84 -19.84
C ARG A 454 5.80 -18.26 -20.77
N ASN A 455 5.09 -17.24 -20.32
CA ASN A 455 3.99 -16.66 -21.06
C ASN A 455 4.42 -15.95 -22.36
N LYS A 456 5.69 -15.49 -22.47
CA LYS A 456 6.23 -15.00 -23.74
C LYS A 456 6.35 -16.09 -24.83
N LYS A 457 6.55 -17.36 -24.46
CA LYS A 457 6.66 -18.48 -25.42
C LYS A 457 5.30 -19.01 -25.88
N GLU A 458 4.29 -18.94 -25.00
CA GLU A 458 2.92 -19.41 -25.32
C GLU A 458 2.15 -18.43 -26.21
N ARG A 459 2.58 -17.15 -26.27
CA ARG A 459 1.99 -16.11 -27.12
C ARG A 459 2.71 -15.89 -28.46
N ARG A 460 3.78 -16.66 -28.74
CA ARG A 460 4.48 -16.74 -30.03
C ARG A 460 4.15 -18.04 -30.76
#